data_e808bb4ea93916094265bf0387052957
#
_entry.id   e808bb4ea93916094265bf0387052957
#
_cell.length_a   1.000
_cell.length_b   1.000
_cell.length_c   1.000
_cell.angle_alpha   90.00
_cell.angle_beta   90.00
_cell.angle_gamma   90.00
#
_symmetry.space_group_name_H-M   'P 1'
#
loop_
_entity.id
_entity.type
_entity.pdbx_description
1 polymer ?
#
loop_
_entity_poly.entity_id
_entity_poly.type
_entity_poly.pdbx_seq_one_letter_code
_entity_poly.pdbx_strand_id
1 'polypeptide(L)'
;QLTLETGDTDAVVDYSSGDGSETLTFSYTVASGHISSDLDYTSTSALALNSGTIKDAAGNDATLTLSEPGGGTSLGSNKDIVVDGVVPTLSSLSPADDATAASPNSNLTITFSEDVATGSGDLILKKSSDDSEYESIGASSDKITISGAVATVNPAKDMETSTQYYVTVASGMFKDVAGNEYAGFSDATSWNFTTSAEADVTAPSAASAVVYDGTEADVDTINTTKTIKAN
;
A
#
# COMPACT_ATOMS: atom_id res chain seq x y z
N GLN A 1 -6.67 -28.58 -23.78
CA GLN A 1 -6.35 -27.34 -23.10
C GLN A 1 -7.31 -26.23 -23.49
N LEU A 2 -7.59 -25.34 -22.58
CA LEU A 2 -8.33 -24.09 -22.84
C LEU A 2 -7.45 -22.92 -22.41
N THR A 3 -7.30 -21.91 -23.27
CA THR A 3 -6.57 -20.69 -22.93
C THR A 3 -7.55 -19.59 -22.52
N LEU A 4 -7.39 -19.10 -21.28
CA LEU A 4 -8.18 -18.03 -20.68
C LEU A 4 -7.42 -16.72 -20.77
N GLU A 5 -8.14 -15.61 -21.03
CA GLU A 5 -7.60 -14.26 -21.05
C GLU A 5 -7.47 -13.79 -19.59
N THR A 6 -6.24 -13.69 -19.09
CA THR A 6 -5.93 -13.35 -17.69
C THR A 6 -4.88 -12.23 -17.58
N GLY A 7 -4.86 -11.31 -18.53
CA GLY A 7 -3.99 -10.14 -18.57
C GLY A 7 -2.70 -10.36 -19.36
N ASP A 8 -1.57 -9.84 -18.86
CA ASP A 8 -0.29 -9.91 -19.57
C ASP A 8 0.19 -11.35 -19.86
N THR A 9 -0.27 -12.30 -19.08
CA THR A 9 0.03 -13.72 -19.24
C THR A 9 -1.27 -14.52 -19.18
N ASP A 10 -1.61 -15.18 -20.30
CA ASP A 10 -2.80 -15.99 -20.39
C ASP A 10 -2.68 -17.31 -19.63
N ALA A 11 -3.77 -17.71 -18.97
CA ALA A 11 -3.82 -19.00 -18.29
C ALA A 11 -4.18 -20.12 -19.26
N VAL A 12 -3.30 -21.12 -19.37
CA VAL A 12 -3.58 -22.36 -20.09
C VAL A 12 -4.02 -23.42 -19.10
N VAL A 13 -5.29 -23.83 -19.18
CA VAL A 13 -5.87 -24.82 -18.27
C VAL A 13 -6.08 -26.15 -18.97
N ASP A 14 -5.70 -27.22 -18.28
CA ASP A 14 -5.87 -28.57 -18.77
C ASP A 14 -7.28 -29.10 -18.48
N TYR A 15 -7.75 -29.96 -19.36
CA TYR A 15 -8.92 -30.76 -19.11
C TYR A 15 -8.78 -31.57 -17.82
N SER A 16 -9.80 -31.54 -16.95
CA SER A 16 -9.78 -32.24 -15.67
C SER A 16 -10.76 -33.40 -15.61
N SER A 17 -11.95 -33.32 -16.24
CA SER A 17 -12.96 -34.37 -16.18
C SER A 17 -14.08 -34.16 -17.20
N GLY A 18 -14.99 -35.14 -17.31
CA GLY A 18 -16.17 -35.09 -18.20
C GLY A 18 -16.13 -36.10 -19.33
N ASP A 19 -15.16 -37.05 -19.32
CA ASP A 19 -15.08 -38.12 -20.31
C ASP A 19 -16.37 -38.95 -20.33
N GLY A 20 -16.89 -39.24 -21.52
CA GLY A 20 -18.13 -39.96 -21.69
C GLY A 20 -19.40 -39.14 -21.41
N SER A 21 -19.31 -37.82 -21.23
CA SER A 21 -20.42 -36.92 -21.01
C SER A 21 -20.49 -35.82 -22.10
N GLU A 22 -21.54 -35.02 -22.09
CA GLU A 22 -21.70 -33.84 -22.97
C GLU A 22 -20.96 -32.61 -22.43
N THR A 23 -20.27 -32.71 -21.29
CA THR A 23 -19.61 -31.60 -20.60
C THR A 23 -18.15 -31.94 -20.32
N LEU A 24 -17.24 -31.08 -20.79
CA LEU A 24 -15.83 -31.12 -20.43
C LEU A 24 -15.54 -30.09 -19.34
N THR A 25 -14.84 -30.51 -18.30
CA THR A 25 -14.50 -29.64 -17.17
C THR A 25 -13.03 -29.23 -17.24
N PHE A 26 -12.79 -27.92 -17.09
CA PHE A 26 -11.49 -27.31 -16.93
C PHE A 26 -11.44 -26.61 -15.59
N SER A 27 -10.40 -26.84 -14.79
CA SER A 27 -10.26 -26.23 -13.47
C SER A 27 -9.20 -25.14 -13.52
N TYR A 28 -9.60 -23.91 -13.32
CA TYR A 28 -8.71 -22.75 -13.27
C TYR A 28 -8.49 -22.31 -11.83
N THR A 29 -7.23 -22.03 -11.50
CA THR A 29 -6.82 -21.40 -10.23
C THR A 29 -6.12 -20.10 -10.56
N VAL A 30 -6.57 -19.01 -9.92
CA VAL A 30 -5.94 -17.70 -10.09
C VAL A 30 -4.49 -17.78 -9.62
N ALA A 31 -3.57 -17.37 -10.50
CA ALA A 31 -2.15 -17.25 -10.16
C ALA A 31 -1.79 -15.78 -9.94
N SER A 32 -0.65 -15.56 -9.30
CA SER A 32 -0.12 -14.20 -9.07
C SER A 32 0.04 -13.45 -10.40
N GLY A 33 -0.52 -12.25 -10.48
CA GLY A 33 -0.50 -11.39 -11.65
C GLY A 33 -1.61 -11.65 -12.67
N HIS A 34 -2.43 -12.68 -12.48
CA HIS A 34 -3.62 -12.85 -13.31
C HIS A 34 -4.66 -11.77 -12.99
N ILE A 35 -5.18 -11.12 -14.03
CA ILE A 35 -6.21 -10.09 -13.91
C ILE A 35 -7.18 -10.17 -15.08
N SER A 36 -8.49 -10.10 -14.80
CA SER A 36 -9.52 -9.91 -15.82
C SER A 36 -10.74 -9.26 -15.18
N SER A 37 -11.29 -8.24 -15.78
CA SER A 37 -12.53 -7.62 -15.32
C SER A 37 -13.78 -8.45 -15.65
N ASP A 38 -13.66 -9.35 -16.62
CA ASP A 38 -14.70 -10.28 -17.05
C ASP A 38 -14.05 -11.42 -17.82
N LEU A 39 -13.80 -12.53 -17.12
CA LEU A 39 -13.02 -13.65 -17.64
C LEU A 39 -13.69 -14.30 -18.83
N ASP A 40 -12.96 -14.37 -19.94
CA ASP A 40 -13.33 -15.17 -21.10
C ASP A 40 -12.11 -15.97 -21.59
N TYR A 41 -12.29 -16.76 -22.62
CA TYR A 41 -11.17 -17.38 -23.32
C TYR A 41 -10.59 -16.41 -24.36
N THR A 42 -9.33 -16.62 -24.76
CA THR A 42 -8.58 -15.66 -25.59
C THR A 42 -9.11 -15.47 -27.01
N SER A 43 -9.74 -16.51 -27.59
CA SER A 43 -10.21 -16.49 -28.96
C SER A 43 -11.13 -17.69 -29.31
N THR A 44 -11.72 -17.67 -30.48
CA THR A 44 -12.49 -18.82 -31.02
C THR A 44 -11.66 -20.10 -31.17
N SER A 45 -10.34 -20.02 -31.16
CA SER A 45 -9.40 -21.15 -31.24
C SER A 45 -8.73 -21.48 -29.91
N ALA A 46 -9.21 -20.93 -28.79
CA ALA A 46 -8.62 -21.13 -27.46
C ALA A 46 -8.72 -22.57 -26.95
N LEU A 47 -9.65 -23.37 -27.46
CA LEU A 47 -9.73 -24.79 -27.13
C LEU A 47 -8.82 -25.59 -28.06
N ALA A 48 -7.79 -26.23 -27.52
CA ALA A 48 -6.80 -27.03 -28.24
C ALA A 48 -6.73 -28.46 -27.72
N LEU A 49 -6.52 -29.42 -28.62
CA LEU A 49 -6.44 -30.86 -28.28
C LEU A 49 -5.17 -31.20 -27.43
N ASN A 50 -4.07 -30.45 -27.61
CA ASN A 50 -2.79 -30.73 -26.96
C ASN A 50 -2.41 -32.22 -27.02
N SER A 51 -2.40 -32.79 -28.22
CA SER A 51 -2.15 -34.22 -28.52
C SER A 51 -3.25 -35.20 -28.06
N GLY A 52 -4.36 -34.69 -27.48
CA GLY A 52 -5.54 -35.52 -27.15
C GLY A 52 -6.53 -35.63 -28.33
N THR A 53 -7.69 -36.21 -28.06
CA THR A 53 -8.82 -36.28 -29.02
C THR A 53 -10.13 -35.99 -28.30
N ILE A 54 -11.05 -35.34 -29.01
CA ILE A 54 -12.43 -35.18 -28.57
C ILE A 54 -13.31 -35.76 -29.68
N LYS A 55 -14.01 -36.85 -29.39
CA LYS A 55 -14.83 -37.58 -30.35
C LYS A 55 -16.19 -37.94 -29.77
N ASP A 56 -17.19 -38.06 -30.64
CA ASP A 56 -18.45 -38.66 -30.26
C ASP A 56 -18.37 -40.20 -30.16
N ALA A 57 -19.44 -40.83 -29.71
CA ALA A 57 -19.53 -42.32 -29.57
C ALA A 57 -19.39 -43.05 -30.91
N ALA A 58 -19.59 -42.40 -32.05
CA ALA A 58 -19.45 -42.92 -33.39
C ALA A 58 -18.00 -42.75 -33.93
N GLY A 59 -17.13 -42.04 -33.22
CA GLY A 59 -15.73 -41.78 -33.56
C GLY A 59 -15.52 -40.52 -34.41
N ASN A 60 -16.53 -39.66 -34.57
CA ASN A 60 -16.40 -38.39 -35.30
C ASN A 60 -15.69 -37.36 -34.41
N ASP A 61 -14.80 -36.57 -35.02
CA ASP A 61 -14.05 -35.52 -34.32
C ASP A 61 -14.97 -34.34 -33.99
N ALA A 62 -14.79 -33.76 -32.80
CA ALA A 62 -15.49 -32.57 -32.35
C ALA A 62 -14.99 -31.32 -33.10
N THR A 63 -15.92 -30.37 -33.33
CA THR A 63 -15.56 -29.02 -33.75
C THR A 63 -15.08 -28.22 -32.54
N LEU A 64 -13.84 -27.70 -32.60
CA LEU A 64 -13.19 -27.00 -31.47
C LEU A 64 -13.42 -25.50 -31.50
N THR A 65 -14.09 -24.97 -32.53
CA THR A 65 -14.32 -23.54 -32.65
C THR A 65 -15.31 -23.07 -31.60
N LEU A 66 -14.84 -22.20 -30.69
CA LEU A 66 -15.64 -21.53 -29.68
C LEU A 66 -16.38 -20.31 -30.30
N SER A 67 -17.35 -19.76 -29.57
CA SER A 67 -17.92 -18.45 -29.88
C SER A 67 -16.87 -17.36 -29.80
N GLU A 68 -17.10 -16.22 -30.48
CA GLU A 68 -16.24 -15.04 -30.27
C GLU A 68 -16.28 -14.63 -28.79
N PRO A 69 -15.15 -14.26 -28.18
CA PRO A 69 -15.13 -13.67 -26.83
C PRO A 69 -16.10 -12.49 -26.71
N GLY A 70 -16.89 -12.43 -25.63
CA GLY A 70 -17.99 -11.48 -25.50
C GLY A 70 -19.21 -11.77 -26.36
N GLY A 71 -19.18 -12.81 -27.21
CA GLY A 71 -20.31 -13.25 -28.00
C GLY A 71 -21.36 -14.02 -27.17
N GLY A 72 -22.61 -14.07 -27.62
CA GLY A 72 -23.76 -14.51 -26.80
C GLY A 72 -23.72 -15.89 -26.16
N THR A 73 -22.71 -16.72 -26.42
CA THR A 73 -22.47 -18.02 -25.78
C THR A 73 -21.05 -18.18 -25.25
N SER A 74 -20.26 -17.09 -25.21
CA SER A 74 -18.93 -17.10 -24.57
C SER A 74 -19.05 -17.15 -23.04
N LEU A 75 -17.94 -17.42 -22.37
CA LEU A 75 -17.90 -17.42 -20.91
C LEU A 75 -18.26 -16.01 -20.37
N GLY A 76 -17.56 -14.96 -20.83
CA GLY A 76 -17.77 -13.58 -20.38
C GLY A 76 -19.17 -13.05 -20.67
N SER A 77 -19.84 -13.47 -21.81
CA SER A 77 -21.21 -13.04 -22.04
C SER A 77 -22.27 -13.73 -21.17
N ASN A 78 -21.91 -14.81 -20.49
CA ASN A 78 -22.82 -15.60 -19.64
C ASN A 78 -22.51 -15.51 -18.13
N LYS A 79 -21.30 -15.02 -17.78
CA LYS A 79 -20.82 -14.95 -16.40
C LYS A 79 -19.93 -13.73 -16.21
N ASP A 80 -20.26 -12.89 -15.28
CA ASP A 80 -19.39 -11.79 -14.83
C ASP A 80 -18.38 -12.36 -13.82
N ILE A 81 -17.23 -12.84 -14.31
CA ILE A 81 -16.18 -13.41 -13.48
C ILE A 81 -15.00 -12.45 -13.43
N VAL A 82 -14.80 -11.79 -12.29
CA VAL A 82 -13.62 -10.97 -12.03
C VAL A 82 -12.49 -11.86 -11.56
N VAL A 83 -11.32 -11.73 -12.16
CA VAL A 83 -10.07 -12.36 -11.74
C VAL A 83 -9.14 -11.27 -11.25
N ASP A 84 -8.63 -11.42 -10.03
CA ASP A 84 -7.64 -10.53 -9.45
C ASP A 84 -6.64 -11.35 -8.63
N GLY A 85 -5.46 -11.53 -9.18
CA GLY A 85 -4.29 -12.14 -8.55
C GLY A 85 -3.14 -11.14 -8.37
N VAL A 86 -3.44 -9.83 -8.44
CA VAL A 86 -2.47 -8.76 -8.23
C VAL A 86 -2.48 -8.38 -6.74
N VAL A 87 -1.32 -8.40 -6.11
CA VAL A 87 -1.19 -8.00 -4.71
C VAL A 87 -1.02 -6.49 -4.59
N PRO A 88 -1.60 -5.84 -3.56
CA PRO A 88 -1.34 -4.43 -3.31
C PRO A 88 0.15 -4.17 -3.10
N THR A 89 0.66 -3.11 -3.70
CA THR A 89 2.04 -2.66 -3.52
C THR A 89 2.08 -1.27 -2.89
N LEU A 90 3.20 -0.94 -2.23
CA LEU A 90 3.41 0.37 -1.64
C LEU A 90 3.59 1.43 -2.73
N SER A 91 2.80 2.50 -2.68
CA SER A 91 2.92 3.67 -3.56
C SER A 91 3.58 4.85 -2.87
N SER A 92 3.16 5.20 -1.64
CA SER A 92 3.77 6.28 -0.87
C SER A 92 3.49 6.16 0.62
N LEU A 93 4.30 6.88 1.42
CA LEU A 93 4.25 6.94 2.88
C LEU A 93 4.15 8.39 3.36
N SER A 94 3.46 8.60 4.49
CA SER A 94 3.49 9.86 5.21
C SER A 94 3.49 9.61 6.73
N PRO A 95 4.49 10.13 7.48
CA PRO A 95 5.66 10.86 7.01
C PRO A 95 6.41 10.11 5.91
N ALA A 96 7.05 10.82 4.97
CA ALA A 96 7.87 10.15 3.96
C ALA A 96 9.01 9.38 4.63
N ASP A 97 9.47 8.32 3.98
CA ASP A 97 10.68 7.63 4.41
C ASP A 97 11.86 8.61 4.46
N ASP A 98 12.72 8.48 5.47
CA ASP A 98 13.84 9.38 5.78
C ASP A 98 13.44 10.85 6.10
N ALA A 99 12.18 11.14 6.35
CA ALA A 99 11.76 12.49 6.74
C ALA A 99 12.42 12.93 8.05
N THR A 100 12.91 14.17 8.11
CA THR A 100 13.68 14.68 9.26
C THR A 100 12.92 15.68 10.16
N ALA A 101 11.69 16.01 9.81
CA ALA A 101 10.88 16.99 10.54
C ALA A 101 9.38 16.62 10.54
N ALA A 102 9.08 15.33 10.75
CA ALA A 102 7.70 14.87 10.89
C ALA A 102 7.05 15.51 12.13
N SER A 103 5.77 15.90 12.01
CA SER A 103 5.06 16.43 13.17
C SER A 103 4.84 15.33 14.21
N PRO A 104 5.11 15.56 15.51
CA PRO A 104 4.89 14.55 16.54
C PRO A 104 3.45 14.03 16.62
N ASN A 105 2.47 14.83 16.23
CA ASN A 105 1.05 14.48 16.22
C ASN A 105 0.52 14.08 14.83
N SER A 106 1.41 13.77 13.88
CA SER A 106 0.97 13.32 12.56
C SER A 106 0.44 11.89 12.59
N ASN A 107 -0.57 11.65 11.75
CA ASN A 107 -0.97 10.29 11.42
C ASN A 107 0.11 9.62 10.57
N LEU A 108 0.12 8.29 10.62
CA LEU A 108 0.89 7.45 9.70
C LEU A 108 -0.01 7.08 8.53
N THR A 109 0.39 7.39 7.30
CA THR A 109 -0.42 7.12 6.12
C THR A 109 0.35 6.25 5.12
N ILE A 110 -0.28 5.20 4.66
CA ILE A 110 0.22 4.31 3.62
C ILE A 110 -0.71 4.44 2.43
N THR A 111 -0.16 4.75 1.25
CA THR A 111 -0.91 4.71 -0.01
C THR A 111 -0.46 3.50 -0.80
N PHE A 112 -1.41 2.71 -1.26
CA PHE A 112 -1.19 1.50 -2.04
C PHE A 112 -1.41 1.74 -3.54
N SER A 113 -1.06 0.76 -4.36
CA SER A 113 -1.32 0.76 -5.80
C SER A 113 -2.79 0.65 -6.16
N GLU A 114 -3.61 0.16 -5.22
CA GLU A 114 -5.02 -0.19 -5.41
C GLU A 114 -5.80 -0.08 -4.11
N ASP A 115 -7.12 -0.23 -4.17
CA ASP A 115 -8.01 -0.19 -3.02
C ASP A 115 -7.75 -1.36 -2.08
N VAL A 116 -7.67 -1.05 -0.78
CA VAL A 116 -7.35 -2.03 0.25
C VAL A 116 -8.38 -2.08 1.35
N ALA A 117 -8.34 -3.16 2.11
CA ALA A 117 -9.03 -3.37 3.37
C ALA A 117 -8.04 -3.85 4.43
N THR A 118 -8.42 -3.78 5.70
CA THR A 118 -7.64 -4.40 6.77
C THR A 118 -7.76 -5.94 6.70
N GLY A 119 -6.66 -6.61 6.96
CA GLY A 119 -6.58 -8.07 7.04
C GLY A 119 -6.27 -8.54 8.46
N SER A 120 -5.05 -9.03 8.71
CA SER A 120 -4.61 -9.54 10.02
C SER A 120 -3.16 -9.14 10.31
N GLY A 121 -2.81 -9.06 11.61
CA GLY A 121 -1.48 -8.63 12.05
C GLY A 121 -1.47 -7.19 12.53
N ASP A 122 -0.27 -6.67 12.74
CA ASP A 122 -0.06 -5.38 13.40
C ASP A 122 0.85 -4.47 12.58
N LEU A 123 0.59 -3.16 12.68
CA LEU A 123 1.55 -2.11 12.42
C LEU A 123 2.21 -1.75 13.75
N ILE A 124 3.53 -1.75 13.78
CA ILE A 124 4.28 -1.42 14.99
C ILE A 124 5.15 -0.21 14.73
N LEU A 125 4.94 0.83 15.51
CA LEU A 125 5.81 2.00 15.59
C LEU A 125 6.88 1.74 16.65
N LYS A 126 8.15 1.89 16.29
CA LYS A 126 9.30 1.62 17.15
C LYS A 126 10.25 2.81 17.19
N LYS A 127 10.98 2.96 18.31
CA LYS A 127 12.10 3.91 18.40
C LYS A 127 13.35 3.30 17.79
N SER A 128 14.03 4.04 16.92
CA SER A 128 15.27 3.57 16.28
C SER A 128 16.46 3.46 17.24
N SER A 129 16.39 4.13 18.39
CA SER A 129 17.52 4.18 19.35
C SER A 129 17.80 2.87 20.07
N ASP A 130 16.75 2.07 20.30
CA ASP A 130 16.82 0.87 21.15
C ASP A 130 15.86 -0.24 20.70
N ASP A 131 15.24 -0.10 19.52
CA ASP A 131 14.24 -1.01 18.98
C ASP A 131 12.99 -1.21 19.84
N SER A 132 12.78 -0.34 20.85
CA SER A 132 11.63 -0.45 21.73
C SER A 132 10.33 -0.16 20.96
N GLU A 133 9.32 -0.96 21.24
CA GLU A 133 7.97 -0.72 20.76
C GLU A 133 7.40 0.55 21.39
N TYR A 134 7.02 1.52 20.56
CA TYR A 134 6.33 2.72 20.99
C TYR A 134 4.82 2.49 21.02
N GLU A 135 4.29 1.88 19.97
CA GLU A 135 2.89 1.47 19.88
C GLU A 135 2.72 0.32 18.87
N SER A 136 1.85 -0.65 19.20
CA SER A 136 1.37 -1.69 18.31
C SER A 136 -0.11 -1.47 18.02
N ILE A 137 -0.48 -1.49 16.74
CA ILE A 137 -1.82 -1.19 16.25
C ILE A 137 -2.28 -2.34 15.37
N GLY A 138 -3.20 -3.16 15.90
CA GLY A 138 -3.74 -4.32 15.20
C GLY A 138 -4.66 -3.92 14.04
N ALA A 139 -4.77 -4.78 13.04
CA ALA A 139 -5.59 -4.56 11.85
C ALA A 139 -7.08 -4.28 12.14
N SER A 140 -7.60 -4.74 13.27
CA SER A 140 -9.00 -4.50 13.70
C SER A 140 -9.19 -3.25 14.57
N SER A 141 -8.13 -2.44 14.75
CA SER A 141 -8.17 -1.25 15.59
C SER A 141 -9.00 -0.13 14.95
N ASP A 142 -9.75 0.59 15.76
CA ASP A 142 -10.47 1.82 15.38
C ASP A 142 -9.55 3.00 15.03
N LYS A 143 -8.26 2.86 15.30
CA LYS A 143 -7.22 3.82 14.90
C LYS A 143 -6.88 3.76 13.43
N ILE A 144 -7.35 2.75 12.71
CA ILE A 144 -7.12 2.58 11.28
C ILE A 144 -8.37 3.00 10.51
N THR A 145 -8.19 3.91 9.57
CA THR A 145 -9.22 4.31 8.63
C THR A 145 -8.75 4.04 7.22
N ILE A 146 -9.57 3.32 6.43
CA ILE A 146 -9.30 3.03 5.03
C ILE A 146 -10.21 3.88 4.15
N SER A 147 -9.64 4.47 3.10
CA SER A 147 -10.37 5.19 2.06
C SER A 147 -9.74 4.87 0.69
N GLY A 148 -10.36 3.95 -0.04
CA GLY A 148 -9.80 3.45 -1.30
C GLY A 148 -8.42 2.84 -1.07
N ALA A 149 -7.43 3.31 -1.81
CA ALA A 149 -6.04 2.87 -1.72
C ALA A 149 -5.26 3.45 -0.51
N VAL A 150 -5.90 4.21 0.37
CA VAL A 150 -5.21 4.92 1.46
C VAL A 150 -5.59 4.37 2.83
N ALA A 151 -4.60 3.89 3.57
CA ALA A 151 -4.70 3.54 4.97
C ALA A 151 -4.11 4.66 5.84
N THR A 152 -4.92 5.21 6.74
CA THR A 152 -4.51 6.20 7.74
C THR A 152 -4.55 5.57 9.12
N VAL A 153 -3.44 5.62 9.82
CA VAL A 153 -3.28 5.11 11.18
C VAL A 153 -3.03 6.28 12.12
N ASN A 154 -3.88 6.42 13.12
CA ASN A 154 -3.80 7.48 14.12
C ASN A 154 -3.24 6.91 15.43
N PRO A 155 -1.96 7.15 15.80
CA PRO A 155 -1.40 6.70 17.07
C PRO A 155 -2.20 7.22 18.27
N ALA A 156 -2.23 6.45 19.36
CA ALA A 156 -3.01 6.80 20.55
C ALA A 156 -2.45 8.03 21.31
N LYS A 157 -1.19 8.33 21.10
CA LYS A 157 -0.47 9.44 21.73
C LYS A 157 0.51 10.06 20.74
N ASP A 158 0.78 11.32 20.92
CA ASP A 158 1.77 12.04 20.13
C ASP A 158 3.16 11.37 20.28
N MET A 159 3.90 11.29 19.21
CA MET A 159 5.30 10.85 19.21
C MET A 159 6.17 11.83 19.99
N GLU A 160 7.27 11.36 20.54
CA GLU A 160 8.26 12.24 21.21
C GLU A 160 8.93 13.13 20.16
N THR A 161 9.24 14.36 20.54
CA THR A 161 9.97 15.31 19.69
C THR A 161 11.43 14.91 19.50
N SER A 162 12.07 15.33 18.40
CA SER A 162 13.48 15.05 18.09
C SER A 162 13.85 13.57 18.18
N THR A 163 12.91 12.69 17.89
CA THR A 163 13.07 11.24 18.06
C THR A 163 12.94 10.55 16.73
N GLN A 164 13.87 9.64 16.43
CA GLN A 164 13.79 8.81 15.23
C GLN A 164 12.95 7.57 15.52
N TYR A 165 11.99 7.34 14.62
CA TYR A 165 11.11 6.19 14.61
C TYR A 165 11.28 5.39 13.34
N TYR A 166 10.90 4.14 13.39
CA TYR A 166 10.61 3.34 12.22
C TYR A 166 9.32 2.55 12.42
N VAL A 167 8.70 2.18 11.31
CA VAL A 167 7.44 1.44 11.29
C VAL A 167 7.67 0.08 10.66
N THR A 168 7.06 -0.94 11.23
CA THR A 168 6.94 -2.26 10.60
C THR A 168 5.47 -2.56 10.34
N VAL A 169 5.19 -3.26 9.24
CA VAL A 169 3.85 -3.67 8.84
C VAL A 169 3.86 -5.17 8.59
N ALA A 170 3.06 -5.91 9.34
CA ALA A 170 2.97 -7.35 9.17
C ALA A 170 2.45 -7.73 7.79
N SER A 171 2.93 -8.84 7.23
CA SER A 171 2.33 -9.43 6.03
C SER A 171 0.86 -9.74 6.27
N GLY A 172 0.01 -9.42 5.31
CA GLY A 172 -1.44 -9.64 5.42
C GLY A 172 -2.18 -8.64 6.31
N MET A 173 -1.50 -7.62 6.86
CA MET A 173 -2.18 -6.55 7.63
C MET A 173 -3.14 -5.75 6.75
N PHE A 174 -2.79 -5.55 5.51
CA PHE A 174 -3.64 -5.00 4.47
C PHE A 174 -3.81 -6.01 3.36
N LYS A 175 -4.94 -5.99 2.69
CA LYS A 175 -5.27 -6.83 1.54
C LYS A 175 -6.18 -6.06 0.61
N ASP A 176 -6.22 -6.43 -0.67
CA ASP A 176 -7.18 -5.88 -1.61
C ASP A 176 -8.60 -6.44 -1.37
N VAL A 177 -9.53 -6.06 -2.24
CA VAL A 177 -10.92 -6.52 -2.20
C VAL A 177 -11.06 -7.98 -2.60
N ALA A 178 -10.14 -8.50 -3.44
CA ALA A 178 -10.11 -9.90 -3.87
C ALA A 178 -9.51 -10.83 -2.80
N GLY A 179 -8.81 -10.26 -1.82
CA GLY A 179 -8.18 -10.98 -0.71
C GLY A 179 -6.70 -11.21 -0.88
N ASN A 180 -6.04 -10.63 -1.90
CA ASN A 180 -4.60 -10.72 -2.06
C ASN A 180 -3.90 -9.87 -0.99
N GLU A 181 -2.96 -10.49 -0.29
CA GLU A 181 -2.32 -9.90 0.88
C GLU A 181 -1.13 -9.02 0.49
N TYR A 182 -1.06 -7.82 1.08
CA TYR A 182 0.14 -6.99 1.06
C TYR A 182 1.27 -7.69 1.81
N ALA A 183 2.46 -7.70 1.20
CA ALA A 183 3.61 -8.43 1.77
C ALA A 183 4.12 -7.85 3.11
N GLY A 184 3.82 -6.57 3.39
CA GLY A 184 4.37 -5.88 4.56
C GLY A 184 5.86 -5.59 4.44
N PHE A 185 6.43 -5.07 5.53
CA PHE A 185 7.88 -4.88 5.73
C PHE A 185 8.22 -4.90 7.22
N SER A 186 9.41 -5.39 7.55
CA SER A 186 9.82 -5.59 8.95
C SER A 186 11.18 -5.01 9.31
N ASP A 187 11.87 -4.40 8.35
CA ASP A 187 13.17 -3.78 8.58
C ASP A 187 13.02 -2.30 8.95
N ALA A 188 14.08 -1.74 9.57
CA ALA A 188 14.10 -0.37 10.07
C ALA A 188 14.41 0.69 8.98
N THR A 189 14.57 0.26 7.72
CA THR A 189 14.96 1.12 6.60
C THR A 189 13.88 1.32 5.56
N SER A 190 12.80 0.54 5.61
CA SER A 190 11.69 0.64 4.66
C SER A 190 10.75 1.81 4.94
N TRP A 191 10.64 2.20 6.20
CA TRP A 191 9.88 3.38 6.63
C TRP A 191 10.42 3.91 7.94
N ASN A 192 11.27 4.90 7.88
CA ASN A 192 11.81 5.59 9.04
C ASN A 192 11.68 7.10 8.89
N PHE A 193 11.60 7.81 10.01
CA PHE A 193 11.53 9.26 10.03
C PHE A 193 11.93 9.81 11.39
N THR A 194 12.33 11.08 11.43
CA THR A 194 12.63 11.79 12.65
C THR A 194 11.57 12.87 12.88
N THR A 195 11.03 12.95 14.09
CA THR A 195 10.08 13.99 14.48
C THR A 195 10.77 15.33 14.64
N SER A 196 10.03 16.42 14.39
CA SER A 196 10.51 17.77 14.60
C SER A 196 10.87 18.02 16.07
N ALA A 197 11.76 18.98 16.31
CA ALA A 197 11.99 19.51 17.65
C ALA A 197 10.72 20.17 18.21
N GLU A 198 10.64 20.26 19.52
CA GLU A 198 9.62 21.08 20.16
C GLU A 198 9.74 22.53 19.66
N ALA A 199 8.59 23.15 19.35
CA ALA A 199 8.60 24.54 18.96
C ALA A 199 9.15 25.39 20.09
N ASP A 200 10.19 26.18 19.83
CA ASP A 200 10.66 27.16 20.81
C ASP A 200 9.59 28.26 20.94
N VAL A 201 8.83 28.17 22.02
CA VAL A 201 7.81 29.18 22.39
C VAL A 201 8.35 30.21 23.38
N THR A 202 9.64 30.12 23.73
CA THR A 202 10.29 31.09 24.61
C THR A 202 10.51 32.40 23.85
N ALA A 203 9.78 33.42 24.25
CA ALA A 203 10.10 34.76 23.78
C ALA A 203 11.55 35.12 24.17
N PRO A 204 12.34 35.69 23.27
CA PRO A 204 13.67 36.16 23.62
C PRO A 204 13.56 37.08 24.83
N SER A 205 14.33 36.80 25.88
CA SER A 205 14.44 37.69 27.04
C SER A 205 14.90 39.05 26.52
N ALA A 206 14.23 40.12 26.95
CA ALA A 206 14.68 41.46 26.63
C ALA A 206 16.15 41.58 27.03
N ALA A 207 17.01 41.96 26.13
CA ALA A 207 18.38 42.31 26.45
C ALA A 207 18.34 43.29 27.61
N SER A 208 18.99 42.97 28.71
CA SER A 208 19.09 43.91 29.82
C SER A 208 19.74 45.16 29.29
N ALA A 209 18.97 46.24 29.29
CA ALA A 209 19.51 47.53 28.98
C ALA A 209 20.53 47.87 30.07
N VAL A 210 21.78 47.95 29.71
CA VAL A 210 22.79 48.51 30.63
C VAL A 210 22.48 49.99 30.67
N VAL A 211 21.75 50.40 31.70
CA VAL A 211 21.58 51.81 32.00
C VAL A 211 22.89 52.28 32.63
N TYR A 212 23.67 53.03 31.89
CA TYR A 212 24.77 53.78 32.45
C TYR A 212 24.17 54.83 33.36
N ASP A 213 24.43 54.74 34.66
CA ASP A 213 23.91 55.65 35.68
C ASP A 213 24.65 56.98 35.76
N GLY A 214 25.46 57.31 34.82
CA GLY A 214 26.04 58.64 34.66
C GLY A 214 27.01 59.11 35.77
N THR A 215 27.51 58.22 36.62
CA THR A 215 28.39 58.58 37.75
C THR A 215 29.89 58.48 37.40
N GLU A 216 30.22 58.02 36.22
CA GLU A 216 31.59 58.07 35.73
C GLU A 216 31.71 59.24 34.72
N ALA A 217 32.77 59.99 34.82
CA ALA A 217 33.03 61.26 34.12
C ALA A 217 33.36 61.07 32.61
N ASP A 218 32.57 60.29 31.92
CA ASP A 218 32.63 60.22 30.47
C ASP A 218 31.28 60.65 29.90
N VAL A 219 31.15 61.96 29.81
CA VAL A 219 30.03 62.59 29.09
C VAL A 219 30.20 62.34 27.59
N ASP A 220 29.92 61.13 27.19
CA ASP A 220 29.68 60.85 25.77
C ASP A 220 28.32 61.47 25.41
N THR A 221 28.35 62.67 24.94
CA THR A 221 27.16 63.38 24.41
C THR A 221 26.64 62.52 23.26
N ILE A 222 25.55 61.83 23.49
CA ILE A 222 24.87 61.08 22.45
C ILE A 222 24.27 62.10 21.49
N ASN A 223 24.97 62.38 20.42
CA ASN A 223 24.46 63.12 19.30
C ASN A 223 23.65 62.16 18.41
N THR A 224 22.64 62.63 17.75
CA THR A 224 21.46 62.02 17.14
C THR A 224 21.65 60.82 16.20
N THR A 225 22.77 60.10 16.24
CA THR A 225 23.05 59.00 15.29
C THR A 225 23.88 57.86 15.89
N LYS A 226 23.85 57.60 17.20
CA LYS A 226 24.45 56.34 17.74
C LYS A 226 23.44 55.20 17.71
N THR A 227 23.73 54.15 16.94
CA THR A 227 23.02 52.90 16.99
C THR A 227 23.41 52.16 18.26
N ILE A 228 22.50 51.95 19.19
CA ILE A 228 22.69 51.07 20.34
C ILE A 228 22.50 49.66 19.84
N LYS A 229 23.54 48.87 19.86
CA LYS A 229 23.45 47.40 19.63
C LYS A 229 23.26 46.74 20.99
N ALA A 230 22.15 46.08 21.20
CA ALA A 230 21.97 45.12 22.25
C ALA A 230 22.69 43.80 21.85
N ASN A 231 23.50 43.24 22.73
CA ASN A 231 24.08 41.91 22.57
C ASN A 231 23.13 40.87 23.11
#